data_3cb0c9b5a3a487fa3043b37f8b86466e
#
_entry.id   3cb0c9b5a3a487fa3043b37f8b86466e
#
_cell.length_a   1.000
_cell.length_b   1.000
_cell.length_c   1.000
_cell.angle_alpha   90.00
_cell.angle_beta   90.00
_cell.angle_gamma   90.00
#
_symmetry.space_group_name_H-M   'P 1'
#
loop_
_entity.id
_entity.type
_entity.pdbx_description
1 polymer ?
#
loop_
_entity_poly.entity_id
_entity_poly.type
_entity_poly.pdbx_seq_one_letter_code
_entity_poly.pdbx_strand_id
1 'polypeptide(L)'
;ESDQQNKEQVIQKKNSTSLNIDYKIFTNQFDEVTKAESLENSNEALKLRKTLDQQLISFQDVITKLANKLQRQLLAKQNRAWEFDLEEGLLDSSKLPRVIMDPYNSLSFKKEKDLDFKDTVVTLLIDNSGSMRGRPITIAAICADILSRTLERCSVKVEILGFTTKNWKGGKSREFWNKE
;
A
#
# COMPACT_ATOMS: atom_id res chain seq x y z
N GLU A 1 -28.95 -26.85 6.78
CA GLU A 1 -28.03 -25.97 6.04
C GLU A 1 -27.28 -25.00 6.97
N SER A 2 -27.90 -24.47 8.04
CA SER A 2 -27.27 -23.56 9.01
C SER A 2 -26.20 -24.23 9.88
N ASP A 3 -26.28 -25.50 10.16
CA ASP A 3 -25.32 -26.23 10.99
C ASP A 3 -24.03 -26.62 10.25
N GLN A 4 -24.10 -26.75 8.91
CA GLN A 4 -22.91 -27.00 8.11
C GLN A 4 -22.06 -25.74 7.93
N GLN A 5 -22.68 -24.57 7.72
CA GLN A 5 -21.97 -23.30 7.62
C GLN A 5 -21.27 -22.92 8.93
N ASN A 6 -21.88 -23.21 10.08
CA ASN A 6 -21.24 -22.97 11.39
C ASN A 6 -20.04 -23.91 11.65
N LYS A 7 -20.11 -25.16 11.16
CA LYS A 7 -18.96 -26.09 11.26
C LYS A 7 -17.79 -25.67 10.37
N GLU A 8 -18.05 -25.20 9.16
CA GLU A 8 -17.00 -24.69 8.27
C GLU A 8 -16.33 -23.41 8.81
N GLN A 9 -17.10 -22.49 9.38
CA GLN A 9 -16.53 -21.30 10.03
C GLN A 9 -15.69 -21.61 11.27
N VAL A 10 -16.08 -22.63 12.04
CA VAL A 10 -15.30 -23.09 13.20
C VAL A 10 -14.02 -23.81 12.79
N ILE A 11 -14.05 -24.55 11.68
CA ILE A 11 -12.87 -25.22 11.11
C ILE A 11 -11.91 -24.18 10.55
N GLN A 12 -12.38 -23.15 9.86
CA GLN A 12 -11.53 -22.06 9.36
C GLN A 12 -10.91 -21.24 10.50
N LYS A 13 -11.65 -20.96 11.58
CA LYS A 13 -11.09 -20.31 12.79
C LYS A 13 -10.05 -21.17 13.51
N LYS A 14 -10.24 -22.50 13.59
CA LYS A 14 -9.25 -23.39 14.18
C LYS A 14 -7.97 -23.49 13.34
N ASN A 15 -8.08 -23.47 12.01
CA ASN A 15 -6.91 -23.49 11.13
C ASN A 15 -6.13 -22.17 11.14
N SER A 16 -6.78 -21.03 11.36
CA SER A 16 -6.08 -19.74 11.48
C SER A 16 -5.37 -19.54 12.82
N THR A 17 -5.79 -20.24 13.89
CA THR A 17 -5.14 -20.17 15.20
C THR A 17 -3.99 -21.17 15.37
N SER A 18 -3.89 -22.20 14.50
CA SER A 18 -2.81 -23.19 14.57
C SER A 18 -1.61 -22.89 13.67
N LEU A 19 -1.63 -21.78 12.93
CA LEU A 19 -0.53 -21.33 12.05
C LEU A 19 0.40 -20.30 12.71
N ASN A 20 0.40 -20.15 14.04
CA ASN A 20 1.55 -19.60 14.75
C ASN A 20 2.66 -20.67 14.85
N ILE A 21 3.07 -21.19 13.70
CA ILE A 21 4.37 -21.82 13.58
C ILE A 21 5.34 -20.66 13.65
N ASP A 22 6.12 -20.55 14.73
CA ASP A 22 7.24 -19.64 14.83
C ASP A 22 8.21 -19.94 13.67
N TYR A 23 7.93 -19.35 12.50
CA TYR A 23 8.77 -19.47 11.32
C TYR A 23 10.12 -18.84 11.65
N LYS A 24 11.15 -19.66 11.74
CA LYS A 24 12.52 -19.23 11.94
C LYS A 24 13.27 -19.32 10.61
N ILE A 25 13.84 -18.22 10.19
CA ILE A 25 14.70 -18.19 9.00
C ILE A 25 15.92 -19.06 9.28
N PHE A 26 16.22 -20.00 8.37
CA PHE A 26 17.35 -20.90 8.49
C PHE A 26 18.68 -20.15 8.44
N THR A 27 18.91 -19.35 7.40
CA THR A 27 20.13 -18.53 7.24
C THR A 27 19.89 -17.34 6.32
N ASN A 28 20.49 -16.20 6.66
CA ASN A 28 20.54 -14.99 5.82
C ASN A 28 21.95 -14.75 5.25
N GLN A 29 22.89 -15.68 5.49
CA GLN A 29 24.29 -15.49 5.17
C GLN A 29 24.57 -15.31 3.67
N PHE A 30 23.67 -15.85 2.83
CA PHE A 30 23.83 -15.86 1.37
C PHE A 30 22.88 -14.90 0.67
N ASP A 31 22.11 -14.10 1.43
CA ASP A 31 21.18 -13.13 0.88
C ASP A 31 21.93 -11.86 0.47
N GLU A 32 21.61 -11.37 -0.74
CA GLU A 32 22.19 -10.13 -1.26
C GLU A 32 21.06 -9.10 -1.40
N VAL A 33 21.23 -7.92 -0.80
CA VAL A 33 20.33 -6.79 -0.93
C VAL A 33 20.99 -5.74 -1.81
N THR A 34 20.35 -5.43 -2.95
CA THR A 34 20.86 -4.46 -3.91
C THR A 34 19.80 -3.41 -4.21
N LYS A 35 20.24 -2.16 -4.46
CA LYS A 35 19.34 -1.12 -4.94
C LYS A 35 19.09 -1.30 -6.44
N ALA A 36 17.85 -1.14 -6.87
CA ALA A 36 17.46 -1.26 -8.28
C ALA A 36 18.25 -0.31 -9.19
N GLU A 37 18.58 0.88 -8.72
CA GLU A 37 19.34 1.89 -9.43
C GLU A 37 20.79 1.46 -9.76
N SER A 38 21.34 0.52 -8.99
CA SER A 38 22.70 0.00 -9.21
C SER A 38 22.77 -1.15 -10.19
N LEU A 39 21.63 -1.70 -10.62
CA LEU A 39 21.58 -2.87 -11.51
C LEU A 39 21.78 -2.52 -12.97
N GLU A 40 21.44 -1.30 -13.38
CA GLU A 40 21.50 -0.86 -14.78
C GLU A 40 22.08 0.55 -14.94
N ASN A 41 22.59 0.85 -16.13
CA ASN A 41 23.05 2.17 -16.47
C ASN A 41 21.89 3.17 -16.56
N SER A 42 22.10 4.41 -16.08
CA SER A 42 21.08 5.47 -16.08
C SER A 42 20.42 5.68 -17.46
N ASN A 43 21.19 5.59 -18.56
CA ASN A 43 20.64 5.76 -19.91
C ASN A 43 19.71 4.61 -20.33
N GLU A 44 20.00 3.38 -19.92
CA GLU A 44 19.16 2.22 -20.21
C GLU A 44 17.90 2.23 -19.34
N ALA A 45 18.03 2.57 -18.06
CA ALA A 45 16.90 2.78 -17.17
C ALA A 45 15.91 3.82 -17.71
N LEU A 46 16.40 4.93 -18.26
CA LEU A 46 15.56 5.96 -18.91
C LEU A 46 14.86 5.45 -20.16
N LYS A 47 15.52 4.63 -20.99
CA LYS A 47 14.88 4.03 -22.18
C LYS A 47 13.76 3.06 -21.77
N LEU A 48 14.04 2.19 -20.79
CA LEU A 48 13.05 1.26 -20.27
C LEU A 48 11.85 1.99 -19.68
N ARG A 49 12.10 3.06 -18.92
CA ARG A 49 11.03 3.90 -18.36
C ARG A 49 10.16 4.53 -19.44
N LYS A 50 10.75 5.10 -20.47
CA LYS A 50 10.02 5.67 -21.62
C LYS A 50 9.14 4.63 -22.32
N THR A 51 9.67 3.43 -22.52
CA THR A 51 8.91 2.32 -23.12
C THR A 51 7.71 1.92 -22.27
N LEU A 52 7.90 1.84 -20.96
CA LEU A 52 6.82 1.55 -19.99
C LEU A 52 5.77 2.67 -20.00
N ASP A 53 6.19 3.93 -19.99
CA ASP A 53 5.29 5.08 -20.02
C ASP A 53 4.45 5.11 -21.29
N GLN A 54 5.01 4.76 -22.45
CA GLN A 54 4.26 4.62 -23.69
C GLN A 54 3.15 3.56 -23.61
N GLN A 55 3.44 2.43 -22.98
CA GLN A 55 2.44 1.37 -22.75
C GLN A 55 1.36 1.81 -21.75
N LEU A 56 1.71 2.64 -20.77
CA LEU A 56 0.80 3.13 -19.75
C LEU A 56 -0.15 4.24 -20.22
N ILE A 57 0.13 4.91 -21.32
CA ILE A 57 -0.75 5.97 -21.86
C ILE A 57 -2.18 5.47 -22.05
N SER A 58 -2.35 4.25 -22.56
CA SER A 58 -3.67 3.66 -22.77
C SER A 58 -4.45 3.34 -21.48
N PHE A 59 -3.78 3.31 -20.32
CA PHE A 59 -4.37 2.97 -19.01
C PHE A 59 -4.63 4.18 -18.12
N GLN A 60 -4.35 5.39 -18.57
CA GLN A 60 -4.50 6.61 -17.73
C GLN A 60 -5.92 6.82 -17.20
N ASP A 61 -6.93 6.52 -18.03
CA ASP A 61 -8.33 6.61 -17.59
C ASP A 61 -8.66 5.61 -16.51
N VAL A 62 -8.11 4.41 -16.60
CA VAL A 62 -8.27 3.35 -15.58
C VAL A 62 -7.63 3.79 -14.27
N ILE A 63 -6.40 4.33 -14.33
CA ILE A 63 -5.68 4.85 -13.16
C ILE A 63 -6.52 5.94 -12.46
N THR A 64 -7.07 6.87 -13.22
CA THR A 64 -7.88 7.97 -12.68
C THR A 64 -9.15 7.45 -12.02
N LYS A 65 -9.86 6.51 -12.64
CA LYS A 65 -11.07 5.89 -12.08
C LYS A 65 -10.77 5.12 -10.79
N LEU A 66 -9.68 4.35 -10.78
CA LEU A 66 -9.24 3.59 -9.60
C LEU A 66 -8.82 4.52 -8.47
N ALA A 67 -8.03 5.56 -8.76
CA ALA A 67 -7.61 6.54 -7.78
C ALA A 67 -8.81 7.22 -7.12
N ASN A 68 -9.78 7.69 -7.92
CA ASN A 68 -10.99 8.34 -7.40
C ASN A 68 -11.85 7.38 -6.55
N LYS A 69 -11.93 6.10 -6.94
CA LYS A 69 -12.66 5.09 -6.16
C LYS A 69 -11.97 4.79 -4.83
N LEU A 70 -10.65 4.60 -4.86
CA LEU A 70 -9.83 4.33 -3.68
C LEU A 70 -9.85 5.51 -2.73
N GLN A 71 -9.66 6.73 -3.23
CA GLN A 71 -9.70 7.96 -2.42
C GLN A 71 -11.04 8.09 -1.69
N ARG A 72 -12.17 7.87 -2.37
CA ARG A 72 -13.49 7.90 -1.71
C ARG A 72 -13.62 6.86 -0.60
N GLN A 73 -13.09 5.65 -0.81
CA GLN A 73 -13.14 4.59 0.20
C GLN A 73 -12.23 4.89 1.40
N LEU A 74 -11.06 5.48 1.16
CA LEU A 74 -10.14 5.90 2.22
C LEU A 74 -10.73 7.07 3.03
N LEU A 75 -11.25 8.09 2.37
CA LEU A 75 -11.91 9.23 3.03
C LEU A 75 -13.13 8.78 3.86
N ALA A 76 -13.90 7.80 3.37
CA ALA A 76 -15.06 7.29 4.10
C ALA A 76 -14.66 6.53 5.40
N LYS A 77 -13.43 6.02 5.50
CA LYS A 77 -12.91 5.30 6.68
C LYS A 77 -12.09 6.18 7.61
N GLN A 78 -11.78 7.42 7.23
CA GLN A 78 -11.05 8.34 8.09
C GLN A 78 -11.91 8.77 9.27
N ASN A 79 -11.30 8.81 10.46
CA ASN A 79 -11.89 9.48 11.61
C ASN A 79 -11.87 10.98 11.35
N ARG A 80 -13.05 11.57 11.20
CA ARG A 80 -13.19 13.00 11.00
C ARG A 80 -12.88 13.71 12.32
N ALA A 81 -11.85 14.52 12.33
CA ALA A 81 -11.55 15.41 13.43
C ALA A 81 -12.19 16.79 13.16
N TRP A 82 -12.62 17.43 14.22
CA TRP A 82 -13.15 18.79 14.15
C TRP A 82 -12.13 19.75 14.75
N GLU A 83 -11.92 20.85 14.08
CA GLU A 83 -11.23 22.00 14.61
C GLU A 83 -12.30 22.97 15.13
N PHE A 84 -12.17 23.34 16.38
CA PHE A 84 -13.16 24.17 17.11
C PHE A 84 -12.61 25.58 17.34
N ASP A 85 -13.47 26.47 17.81
CA ASP A 85 -13.11 27.82 18.19
C ASP A 85 -12.55 28.65 17.01
N LEU A 86 -13.24 28.59 15.87
CA LEU A 86 -12.92 29.34 14.67
C LEU A 86 -13.86 30.54 14.51
N GLU A 87 -13.41 31.55 13.73
CA GLU A 87 -14.19 32.73 13.37
C GLU A 87 -15.15 32.44 12.22
N GLU A 88 -14.84 31.43 11.36
CA GLU A 88 -15.62 31.06 10.19
C GLU A 88 -15.77 29.53 10.10
N GLY A 89 -16.91 29.08 9.56
CA GLY A 89 -17.15 27.65 9.33
C GLY A 89 -18.59 27.25 9.64
N LEU A 90 -18.73 26.01 10.14
CA LEU A 90 -20.01 25.45 10.56
C LEU A 90 -20.28 25.86 12.01
N LEU A 91 -21.46 26.40 12.27
CA LEU A 91 -21.80 26.84 13.62
C LEU A 91 -21.83 25.66 14.62
N ASP A 92 -21.10 25.78 15.72
CA ASP A 92 -21.14 24.82 16.81
C ASP A 92 -22.25 25.20 17.81
N SER A 93 -23.35 24.46 17.79
CA SER A 93 -24.51 24.70 18.66
C SER A 93 -24.17 24.62 20.15
N SER A 94 -23.15 23.90 20.54
CA SER A 94 -22.70 23.78 21.93
C SER A 94 -22.05 25.07 22.45
N LYS A 95 -21.57 25.92 21.54
CA LYS A 95 -20.87 27.18 21.86
C LYS A 95 -21.76 28.44 21.74
N LEU A 96 -23.03 28.29 21.37
CA LEU A 96 -23.99 29.41 21.24
C LEU A 96 -24.11 30.26 22.51
N PRO A 97 -24.10 29.75 23.73
CA PRO A 97 -24.14 30.59 24.94
C PRO A 97 -22.97 31.58 25.01
N ARG A 98 -21.81 31.26 24.46
CA ARG A 98 -20.63 32.12 24.43
C ARG A 98 -20.89 33.37 23.57
N VAL A 99 -21.60 33.25 22.44
CA VAL A 99 -21.94 34.36 21.54
C VAL A 99 -22.86 35.39 22.26
N ILE A 100 -23.70 34.90 23.16
CA ILE A 100 -24.61 35.76 23.94
C ILE A 100 -23.84 36.48 25.05
N MET A 101 -22.89 35.82 25.68
CA MET A 101 -22.12 36.37 26.79
C MET A 101 -21.02 37.34 26.34
N ASP A 102 -20.36 37.07 25.22
CA ASP A 102 -19.31 37.92 24.65
C ASP A 102 -19.44 38.00 23.12
N PRO A 103 -20.24 39.01 22.61
CA PRO A 103 -20.47 39.18 21.19
C PRO A 103 -19.23 39.56 20.40
N TYR A 104 -18.19 40.10 21.05
CA TYR A 104 -16.97 40.57 20.38
C TYR A 104 -15.93 39.45 20.17
N ASN A 105 -16.10 38.32 20.85
CA ASN A 105 -15.15 37.21 20.78
C ASN A 105 -15.87 35.87 20.46
N SER A 106 -16.68 35.90 19.42
CA SER A 106 -17.60 34.82 19.05
C SER A 106 -16.91 33.69 18.30
N LEU A 107 -15.89 33.07 18.89
CA LEU A 107 -15.24 31.83 18.36
C LEU A 107 -16.21 30.63 18.50
N SER A 108 -17.23 30.58 17.66
CA SER A 108 -18.33 29.61 17.78
C SER A 108 -18.48 28.71 16.57
N PHE A 109 -17.51 28.76 15.66
CA PHE A 109 -17.53 27.93 14.47
C PHE A 109 -16.56 26.76 14.60
N LYS A 110 -16.87 25.70 13.86
CA LYS A 110 -16.05 24.52 13.71
C LYS A 110 -15.86 24.19 12.26
N LYS A 111 -14.73 23.62 11.92
CA LYS A 111 -14.39 23.15 10.58
C LYS A 111 -13.94 21.71 10.63
N GLU A 112 -14.32 20.93 9.63
CA GLU A 112 -13.81 19.58 9.48
C GLU A 112 -12.32 19.65 9.11
N LYS A 113 -11.47 18.97 9.91
CA LYS A 113 -10.04 18.93 9.66
C LYS A 113 -9.75 17.78 8.71
N ASP A 114 -9.23 18.10 7.54
CA ASP A 114 -8.72 17.11 6.61
C ASP A 114 -7.46 16.46 7.22
N LEU A 115 -7.58 15.20 7.61
CA LEU A 115 -6.43 14.42 8.05
C LEU A 115 -5.77 13.84 6.80
N ASP A 116 -4.55 14.25 6.52
CA ASP A 116 -3.71 13.59 5.53
C ASP A 116 -3.50 12.12 5.94
N PHE A 117 -3.84 11.20 5.04
CA PHE A 117 -3.68 9.76 5.27
C PHE A 117 -2.19 9.38 5.11
N LYS A 118 -1.36 9.74 6.12
CA LYS A 118 0.10 9.57 6.06
C LYS A 118 0.62 8.31 6.75
N ASP A 119 -0.24 7.55 7.42
CA ASP A 119 0.18 6.49 8.34
C ASP A 119 0.26 5.10 7.69
N THR A 120 -0.12 4.99 6.40
CA THR A 120 -0.12 3.71 5.70
C THR A 120 0.99 3.65 4.68
N VAL A 121 1.76 2.57 4.74
CA VAL A 121 2.76 2.21 3.72
C VAL A 121 2.29 0.93 3.04
N VAL A 122 2.29 0.93 1.71
CA VAL A 122 1.96 -0.24 0.90
C VAL A 122 3.23 -0.71 0.20
N THR A 123 3.68 -1.91 0.54
CA THR A 123 4.81 -2.56 -0.12
C THR A 123 4.31 -3.47 -1.23
N LEU A 124 4.75 -3.23 -2.45
CA LEU A 124 4.50 -4.08 -3.61
C LEU A 124 5.71 -5.01 -3.80
N LEU A 125 5.53 -6.28 -3.52
CA LEU A 125 6.58 -7.29 -3.66
C LEU A 125 6.43 -8.02 -4.99
N ILE A 126 7.42 -7.88 -5.87
CA ILE A 126 7.39 -8.43 -7.23
C ILE A 126 8.36 -9.60 -7.33
N ASP A 127 7.86 -10.72 -7.83
CA ASP A 127 8.69 -11.86 -8.19
C ASP A 127 9.44 -11.58 -9.51
N ASN A 128 10.77 -11.51 -9.44
CA ASN A 128 11.67 -11.31 -10.57
C ASN A 128 12.40 -12.61 -10.95
N SER A 129 11.86 -13.76 -10.60
CA SER A 129 12.45 -15.07 -10.92
C SER A 129 12.50 -15.33 -12.43
N GLY A 130 13.33 -16.28 -12.84
CA GLY A 130 13.53 -16.63 -14.24
C GLY A 130 12.25 -17.09 -14.95
N SER A 131 11.28 -17.65 -14.24
CA SER A 131 9.97 -18.06 -14.78
C SER A 131 9.09 -16.87 -15.18
N MET A 132 9.32 -15.70 -14.59
CA MET A 132 8.60 -14.47 -14.91
C MET A 132 9.12 -13.78 -16.17
N ARG A 133 10.18 -14.27 -16.77
CA ARG A 133 10.82 -13.67 -17.96
C ARG A 133 9.85 -13.53 -19.12
N GLY A 134 9.85 -12.38 -19.76
CA GLY A 134 9.01 -12.05 -20.91
C GLY A 134 7.69 -11.38 -20.51
N ARG A 135 6.58 -11.88 -21.04
CA ARG A 135 5.27 -11.27 -20.85
C ARG A 135 4.80 -11.13 -19.37
N PRO A 136 5.01 -12.12 -18.48
CA PRO A 136 4.55 -12.00 -17.10
C PRO A 136 5.18 -10.84 -16.35
N ILE A 137 6.51 -10.64 -16.44
CA ILE A 137 7.19 -9.55 -15.75
C ILE A 137 6.79 -8.16 -16.31
N THR A 138 6.51 -8.08 -17.63
CA THR A 138 6.04 -6.84 -18.25
C THR A 138 4.66 -6.45 -17.70
N ILE A 139 3.76 -7.42 -17.56
CA ILE A 139 2.42 -7.18 -16.98
C ILE A 139 2.57 -6.80 -15.51
N ALA A 140 3.42 -7.48 -14.73
CA ALA A 140 3.67 -7.15 -13.34
C ALA A 140 4.19 -5.71 -13.18
N ALA A 141 5.12 -5.28 -14.04
CA ALA A 141 5.65 -3.92 -14.04
C ALA A 141 4.56 -2.88 -14.34
N ILE A 142 3.71 -3.14 -15.34
CA ILE A 142 2.57 -2.27 -15.67
C ILE A 142 1.60 -2.17 -14.47
N CYS A 143 1.24 -3.30 -13.89
CA CYS A 143 0.34 -3.32 -12.72
C CYS A 143 0.93 -2.59 -11.51
N ALA A 144 2.22 -2.80 -11.23
CA ALA A 144 2.91 -2.12 -10.15
C ALA A 144 2.94 -0.58 -10.36
N ASP A 145 3.21 -0.12 -11.58
CA ASP A 145 3.20 1.31 -11.89
C ASP A 145 1.80 1.92 -11.80
N ILE A 146 0.76 1.22 -12.26
CA ILE A 146 -0.64 1.65 -12.13
C ILE A 146 -1.03 1.78 -10.64
N LEU A 147 -0.71 0.76 -9.84
CA LEU A 147 -1.02 0.75 -8.41
C LEU A 147 -0.26 1.84 -7.66
N SER A 148 1.03 1.98 -7.92
CA SER A 148 1.89 2.99 -7.30
C SER A 148 1.35 4.40 -7.58
N ARG A 149 1.10 4.75 -8.84
CA ARG A 149 0.50 6.05 -9.21
C ARG A 149 -0.88 6.29 -8.59
N THR A 150 -1.68 5.23 -8.47
CA THR A 150 -3.01 5.32 -7.84
C THR A 150 -2.89 5.61 -6.35
N LEU A 151 -2.00 4.90 -5.65
CA LEU A 151 -1.77 5.06 -4.22
C LEU A 151 -1.13 6.41 -3.88
N GLU A 152 -0.14 6.85 -4.68
CA GLU A 152 0.49 8.16 -4.53
C GLU A 152 -0.51 9.31 -4.67
N ARG A 153 -1.46 9.23 -5.62
CA ARG A 153 -2.56 10.21 -5.74
C ARG A 153 -3.47 10.24 -4.50
N CYS A 154 -3.54 9.13 -3.77
CA CYS A 154 -4.29 9.04 -2.52
C CYS A 154 -3.45 9.41 -1.29
N SER A 155 -2.25 9.96 -1.47
CA SER A 155 -1.29 10.30 -0.40
C SER A 155 -0.87 9.10 0.46
N VAL A 156 -0.94 7.88 -0.10
CA VAL A 156 -0.45 6.65 0.52
C VAL A 156 1.00 6.44 0.11
N LYS A 157 1.87 6.14 1.08
CA LYS A 157 3.28 5.84 0.80
C LYS A 157 3.39 4.48 0.13
N VAL A 158 4.19 4.40 -0.94
CA VAL A 158 4.38 3.16 -1.70
C VAL A 158 5.84 2.79 -1.74
N GLU A 159 6.11 1.50 -1.56
CA GLU A 159 7.41 0.90 -1.70
C GLU A 159 7.31 -0.25 -2.69
N ILE A 160 8.27 -0.34 -3.62
CA ILE A 160 8.32 -1.42 -4.60
C ILE A 160 9.59 -2.22 -4.37
N LEU A 161 9.43 -3.48 -4.03
CA LEU A 161 10.51 -4.44 -3.80
C LEU A 161 10.43 -5.58 -4.80
N GLY A 162 11.57 -6.04 -5.24
CA GLY A 162 11.69 -7.23 -6.07
C GLY A 162 12.49 -8.31 -5.35
N PHE A 163 12.17 -9.56 -5.59
CA PHE A 163 12.96 -10.68 -5.13
C PHE A 163 13.20 -11.68 -6.27
N THR A 164 14.34 -12.34 -6.21
CA THR A 164 14.70 -13.40 -7.14
C THR A 164 15.68 -14.37 -6.49
N THR A 165 15.86 -15.53 -7.08
CA THR A 165 16.88 -16.49 -6.67
C THR A 165 18.07 -16.39 -7.62
N LYS A 166 19.28 -16.17 -7.07
CA LYS A 166 20.53 -16.10 -7.84
C LYS A 166 20.91 -17.45 -8.46
N ASN A 167 20.66 -18.53 -7.74
CA ASN A 167 21.06 -19.86 -8.11
C ASN A 167 19.86 -20.79 -8.33
N TRP A 168 19.94 -21.63 -9.35
CA TRP A 168 18.96 -22.69 -9.60
C TRP A 168 18.95 -23.68 -8.44
N LYS A 169 17.75 -24.10 -8.01
CA LYS A 169 17.56 -25.12 -6.96
C LYS A 169 18.13 -24.80 -5.55
N GLY A 170 18.17 -23.51 -5.16
CA GLY A 170 18.47 -23.10 -3.79
C GLY A 170 19.94 -22.84 -3.44
N GLY A 171 20.87 -23.12 -4.37
CA GLY A 171 22.28 -22.73 -4.24
C GLY A 171 22.96 -23.11 -2.93
N LYS A 172 23.83 -22.22 -2.44
CA LYS A 172 24.64 -22.42 -1.23
C LYS A 172 23.80 -22.62 0.04
N SER A 173 22.66 -21.97 0.17
CA SER A 173 21.76 -22.15 1.33
C SER A 173 21.25 -23.59 1.41
N ARG A 174 20.94 -24.21 0.27
CA ARG A 174 20.51 -25.59 0.22
C ARG A 174 21.65 -26.56 0.50
N GLU A 175 22.86 -26.29 -0.02
CA GLU A 175 24.05 -27.09 0.27
C GLU A 175 24.38 -27.07 1.77
N PHE A 176 24.20 -25.94 2.42
CA PHE A 176 24.38 -25.77 3.85
C PHE A 176 23.33 -26.55 4.64
N TRP A 177 22.07 -26.47 4.25
CA TRP A 177 20.96 -27.23 4.86
C TRP A 177 21.21 -28.75 4.78
N ASN A 178 21.72 -29.24 3.67
CA ASN A 178 21.97 -30.68 3.48
C ASN A 178 23.19 -31.20 4.27
N LYS A 179 24.02 -30.31 4.84
CA LYS A 179 25.21 -30.67 5.64
C LYS A 179 24.92 -30.67 7.14
N GLU A 180 23.86 -30.04 7.58
CA GLU A 180 23.34 -30.14 8.96
C GLU A 180 22.44 -31.34 9.13
#